data_5ce77fcab58e4f275c35b9a3f197e4d1
#
_entry.id   5ce77fcab58e4f275c35b9a3f197e4d1
#
_cell.length_a   1.000
_cell.length_b   1.000
_cell.length_c   1.000
_cell.angle_alpha   90.00
_cell.angle_beta   90.00
_cell.angle_gamma   90.00
#
_symmetry.space_group_name_H-M   'P 1'
#
loop_
_entity.id
_entity.type
_entity.pdbx_description
1 polymer ?
#
loop_
_entity_poly.entity_id
_entity_poly.type
_entity_poly.pdbx_seq_one_letter_code
_entity_poly.pdbx_strand_id
1 'polypeptide(L)'
;MTCNVQESYGKRKWWVCLVALLVSCLVTYGLFSYMLSLAWFKGDDYLFATHDVFSLSHLYGAIHAYLNRVSRVGEIMANLLGIMDNRWQHWVLTPIFLVVLPFALARLVCKQFNWGTIRGLMVFLFVVFLALQSVRTDGYWRSFWCFAAAVNYFWPMVVIFAFLPVFFPWKWGKAGLSGWRKWLSMMLPFILGVYSGWGSEAMTVTLLPLIICWLVYLKLKGKRVSMRCWSGFFGFCLGAFFLFASPALGRRAVGSAQARALDVSAMSPEDISAYVENLTPKKIHMLVDGSGVVNLQGIPLWEHIYFLPYLAEEYWGCCNYPTFILLVLAGLTLLLRPEHWKRNLVLAASMYLVSWGCACSYLMGAVPGAISFLPPSFIIVAACVLLLVNLKGRFGLPCTCMVVLVVVGTGMYLLLPPAIEAHHYKKYEYEKFAEIERQKAAGVKHVVLHRTWPAPPKDVLGMICSMELGPDPEAYPNSCARHYYGVEGISLLPEIKRPEASKDATGGE
;
A
#
# COMPACT_ATOMS: atom_id res chain seq x y z
N MET A 1 17.31 -0.80 23.79
CA MET A 1 17.39 0.61 23.40
C MET A 1 16.55 1.43 24.38
N THR A 2 17.17 2.16 25.27
CA THR A 2 16.48 3.07 26.18
C THR A 2 16.58 4.47 25.58
N CYS A 3 15.55 4.93 24.88
CA CYS A 3 15.34 6.36 24.68
C CYS A 3 14.86 6.93 26.03
N ASN A 4 15.77 7.04 27.01
CA ASN A 4 15.51 7.81 28.19
C ASN A 4 15.69 9.29 27.84
N VAL A 5 14.66 9.90 27.26
CA VAL A 5 14.52 11.34 27.26
C VAL A 5 13.42 11.66 28.25
N GLN A 6 13.78 11.70 29.51
CA GLN A 6 13.11 12.54 30.46
C GLN A 6 13.62 13.98 30.21
N GLU A 7 13.20 14.57 29.08
CA GLU A 7 13.15 16.03 29.03
C GLU A 7 12.11 16.42 30.10
N SER A 8 12.49 17.16 31.08
CA SER A 8 11.59 17.72 32.14
C SER A 8 10.71 18.79 31.48
N TYR A 9 9.82 18.40 30.62
CA TYR A 9 8.73 19.26 30.17
C TYR A 9 7.80 19.43 31.37
N GLY A 10 7.66 20.65 31.87
CA GLY A 10 6.66 20.93 32.89
C GLY A 10 5.29 20.38 32.45
N LYS A 11 4.49 19.80 33.35
CA LYS A 11 3.20 19.14 33.08
C LYS A 11 2.31 19.90 32.09
N ARG A 12 2.33 21.24 32.15
CA ARG A 12 1.54 22.11 31.25
C ARG A 12 2.00 21.97 29.75
N LYS A 13 3.30 21.95 29.51
CA LYS A 13 3.83 21.80 28.13
C LYS A 13 3.52 20.43 27.57
N TRP A 14 3.52 19.38 28.40
CA TRP A 14 3.14 18.02 27.98
C TRP A 14 1.70 17.95 27.50
N TRP A 15 0.75 18.55 28.24
CA TRP A 15 -0.66 18.59 27.84
C TRP A 15 -0.86 19.32 26.51
N VAL A 16 -0.20 20.46 26.31
CA VAL A 16 -0.28 21.21 25.05
C VAL A 16 0.17 20.36 23.86
N CYS A 17 1.31 19.66 23.98
CA CYS A 17 1.80 18.78 22.91
C CYS A 17 0.87 17.58 22.68
N LEU A 18 0.29 17.01 23.74
CA LEU A 18 -0.66 15.91 23.60
C LEU A 18 -1.95 16.35 22.89
N VAL A 19 -2.48 17.50 23.26
CA VAL A 19 -3.67 18.08 22.58
C VAL A 19 -3.35 18.38 21.12
N ALA A 20 -2.19 18.99 20.84
CA ALA A 20 -1.77 19.25 19.46
C ALA A 20 -1.64 17.94 18.64
N LEU A 21 -1.11 16.87 19.23
CA LEU A 21 -1.06 15.56 18.59
C LEU A 21 -2.45 14.99 18.32
N LEU A 22 -3.36 15.05 19.31
CA LEU A 22 -4.74 14.59 19.14
C LEU A 22 -5.47 15.36 18.03
N VAL A 23 -5.32 16.70 18.02
CA VAL A 23 -5.86 17.54 16.95
C VAL A 23 -5.27 17.13 15.60
N SER A 24 -3.95 16.90 15.51
CA SER A 24 -3.31 16.44 14.26
C SER A 24 -3.84 15.07 13.82
N CYS A 25 -4.07 14.14 14.73
CA CYS A 25 -4.70 12.85 14.43
C CYS A 25 -6.12 13.04 13.85
N LEU A 26 -6.93 13.89 14.51
CA LEU A 26 -8.31 14.16 14.06
C LEU A 26 -8.34 14.90 12.72
N VAL A 27 -7.47 15.88 12.51
CA VAL A 27 -7.35 16.59 11.23
C VAL A 27 -6.89 15.64 10.13
N THR A 28 -5.87 14.81 10.39
CA THR A 28 -5.41 13.81 9.43
C THR A 28 -6.55 12.84 9.09
N TYR A 29 -7.21 12.28 10.11
CA TYR A 29 -8.34 11.40 9.90
C TYR A 29 -9.45 12.07 9.07
N GLY A 30 -9.91 13.25 9.48
CA GLY A 30 -11.00 13.97 8.82
C GLY A 30 -10.66 14.36 7.37
N LEU A 31 -9.44 14.86 7.13
CA LEU A 31 -8.97 15.22 5.79
C LEU A 31 -8.96 14.00 4.86
N PHE A 32 -8.36 12.89 5.30
CA PHE A 32 -8.29 11.68 4.48
C PHE A 32 -9.64 11.00 4.34
N SER A 33 -10.47 11.00 5.38
CA SER A 33 -11.86 10.55 5.29
C SER A 33 -12.62 11.33 4.22
N TYR A 34 -12.51 12.66 4.23
CA TYR A 34 -13.11 13.51 3.22
C TYR A 34 -12.56 13.20 1.82
N MET A 35 -11.24 13.17 1.64
CA MET A 35 -10.62 12.85 0.35
C MET A 35 -11.09 11.50 -0.19
N LEU A 36 -11.08 10.44 0.63
CA LEU A 36 -11.53 9.12 0.21
C LEU A 36 -13.03 9.04 -0.05
N SER A 37 -13.84 9.89 0.60
CA SER A 37 -15.28 10.01 0.28
C SER A 37 -15.54 10.61 -1.11
N LEU A 38 -14.56 11.33 -1.67
CA LEU A 38 -14.64 11.87 -3.03
C LEU A 38 -14.33 10.81 -4.09
N ALA A 39 -13.59 9.76 -3.74
CA ALA A 39 -13.26 8.70 -4.66
C ALA A 39 -14.49 7.84 -5.00
N TRP A 40 -14.56 7.31 -6.21
CA TRP A 40 -15.61 6.39 -6.66
C TRP A 40 -15.06 4.98 -6.81
N PHE A 41 -15.92 4.01 -7.11
CA PHE A 41 -15.49 2.65 -7.42
C PHE A 41 -14.46 2.65 -8.54
N LYS A 42 -13.37 1.91 -8.34
CA LYS A 42 -12.25 1.80 -9.27
C LYS A 42 -11.90 0.32 -9.48
N GLY A 43 -11.88 -0.09 -10.73
CA GLY A 43 -11.40 -1.41 -11.09
C GLY A 43 -11.91 -2.55 -10.21
N ASP A 44 -11.04 -3.10 -9.37
CA ASP A 44 -11.37 -4.23 -8.49
C ASP A 44 -12.43 -3.89 -7.43
N ASP A 45 -12.70 -2.63 -7.11
CA ASP A 45 -13.77 -2.27 -6.18
C ASP A 45 -15.14 -2.78 -6.64
N TYR A 46 -15.39 -2.82 -7.95
CA TYR A 46 -16.62 -3.38 -8.51
C TYR A 46 -16.79 -4.88 -8.23
N LEU A 47 -15.69 -5.61 -8.03
CA LEU A 47 -15.74 -7.05 -7.70
C LEU A 47 -16.21 -7.31 -6.28
N PHE A 48 -15.99 -6.34 -5.38
CA PHE A 48 -16.35 -6.43 -3.96
C PHE A 48 -17.57 -5.58 -3.60
N ALA A 49 -18.08 -4.81 -4.59
CA ALA A 49 -19.25 -3.98 -4.41
C ALA A 49 -20.51 -4.84 -4.17
N THR A 50 -21.30 -4.44 -3.19
CA THR A 50 -22.52 -5.14 -2.78
C THR A 50 -23.55 -4.15 -2.29
N HIS A 51 -24.84 -4.50 -2.49
CA HIS A 51 -25.96 -3.75 -1.93
C HIS A 51 -26.33 -4.22 -0.51
N ASP A 52 -25.80 -5.37 -0.08
CA ASP A 52 -26.11 -6.00 1.21
C ASP A 52 -24.97 -5.87 2.21
N VAL A 53 -25.32 -5.90 3.51
CA VAL A 53 -24.35 -5.90 4.61
C VAL A 53 -24.25 -7.32 5.17
N PHE A 54 -23.04 -7.84 5.28
CA PHE A 54 -22.72 -9.11 5.99
C PHE A 54 -23.73 -10.25 5.79
N SER A 55 -23.87 -10.75 4.58
CA SER A 55 -24.71 -11.90 4.27
C SER A 55 -23.87 -13.19 4.19
N LEU A 56 -24.54 -14.36 4.22
CA LEU A 56 -23.86 -15.64 3.97
C LEU A 56 -23.20 -15.70 2.59
N SER A 57 -23.71 -14.92 1.63
CA SER A 57 -23.09 -14.76 0.30
C SER A 57 -21.69 -14.15 0.38
N HIS A 58 -21.43 -13.23 1.31
CA HIS A 58 -20.10 -12.65 1.53
C HIS A 58 -19.11 -13.68 2.06
N LEU A 59 -19.55 -14.53 2.99
CA LEU A 59 -18.72 -15.64 3.49
C LEU A 59 -18.40 -16.64 2.37
N TYR A 60 -19.40 -17.00 1.58
CA TYR A 60 -19.18 -17.85 0.40
C TYR A 60 -18.24 -17.18 -0.61
N GLY A 61 -18.45 -15.90 -0.91
CA GLY A 61 -17.58 -15.09 -1.77
C GLY A 61 -16.13 -15.05 -1.27
N ALA A 62 -15.92 -14.90 0.03
CA ALA A 62 -14.59 -14.92 0.66
C ALA A 62 -13.91 -16.30 0.52
N ILE A 63 -14.63 -17.39 0.77
CA ILE A 63 -14.12 -18.77 0.59
C ILE A 63 -13.83 -19.04 -0.88
N HIS A 64 -14.73 -18.67 -1.78
CA HIS A 64 -14.54 -18.82 -3.22
C HIS A 64 -13.33 -18.01 -3.73
N ALA A 65 -13.15 -16.77 -3.26
CA ALA A 65 -12.00 -15.95 -3.57
C ALA A 65 -10.70 -16.62 -3.11
N TYR A 66 -10.64 -17.13 -1.87
CA TYR A 66 -9.48 -17.84 -1.34
C TYR A 66 -9.10 -19.08 -2.16
N LEU A 67 -10.09 -19.85 -2.57
CA LEU A 67 -9.86 -21.07 -3.35
C LEU A 67 -9.49 -20.80 -4.80
N ASN A 68 -9.99 -19.71 -5.42
CA ASN A 68 -9.95 -19.55 -6.86
C ASN A 68 -9.18 -18.30 -7.35
N ARG A 69 -9.11 -17.23 -6.57
CA ARG A 69 -8.67 -15.92 -7.07
C ARG A 69 -7.49 -15.35 -6.31
N VAL A 70 -7.45 -15.47 -4.98
CA VAL A 70 -6.52 -14.70 -4.16
C VAL A 70 -6.10 -15.45 -2.90
N SER A 71 -4.81 -15.38 -2.62
CA SER A 71 -4.22 -15.99 -1.43
C SER A 71 -4.22 -15.08 -0.21
N ARG A 72 -4.37 -13.76 -0.36
CA ARG A 72 -4.13 -12.76 0.69
C ARG A 72 -5.35 -12.51 1.56
N VAL A 73 -5.12 -12.30 2.86
CA VAL A 73 -6.17 -11.97 3.83
C VAL A 73 -6.93 -10.69 3.47
N GLY A 74 -6.26 -9.73 2.84
CA GLY A 74 -6.87 -8.46 2.46
C GLY A 74 -8.08 -8.62 1.54
N GLU A 75 -7.97 -9.40 0.47
CA GLU A 75 -9.11 -9.64 -0.42
C GLU A 75 -10.22 -10.47 0.24
N ILE A 76 -9.86 -11.38 1.14
CA ILE A 76 -10.84 -12.11 1.93
C ILE A 76 -11.61 -11.12 2.82
N MET A 77 -10.90 -10.19 3.47
CA MET A 77 -11.53 -9.13 4.25
C MET A 77 -12.39 -8.20 3.39
N ALA A 78 -11.95 -7.86 2.16
CA ALA A 78 -12.75 -7.07 1.23
C ALA A 78 -14.06 -7.78 0.86
N ASN A 79 -14.01 -9.09 0.61
CA ASN A 79 -15.22 -9.90 0.38
C ASN A 79 -16.13 -9.97 1.61
N LEU A 80 -15.55 -10.16 2.81
CA LEU A 80 -16.33 -10.26 4.05
C LEU A 80 -16.99 -8.94 4.44
N LEU A 81 -16.26 -7.83 4.28
CA LEU A 81 -16.78 -6.50 4.59
C LEU A 81 -17.79 -6.03 3.54
N GLY A 82 -17.61 -6.46 2.28
CA GLY A 82 -18.29 -5.90 1.14
C GLY A 82 -17.98 -4.41 0.96
N ILE A 83 -18.21 -3.86 -0.22
CA ILE A 83 -18.15 -2.42 -0.43
C ILE A 83 -19.57 -1.94 -0.69
N MET A 84 -20.13 -1.20 0.26
CA MET A 84 -21.46 -0.60 0.07
C MET A 84 -21.39 0.56 -0.91
N ASP A 85 -22.51 0.91 -1.51
CA ASP A 85 -22.65 1.97 -2.52
C ASP A 85 -22.02 3.31 -2.11
N ASN A 86 -22.10 3.67 -0.83
CA ASN A 86 -21.49 4.89 -0.29
C ASN A 86 -20.02 4.72 0.12
N ARG A 87 -19.46 3.52 0.01
CA ARG A 87 -18.07 3.17 0.33
C ARG A 87 -17.60 3.60 1.73
N TRP A 88 -18.51 3.67 2.70
CA TRP A 88 -18.18 4.14 4.04
C TRP A 88 -17.05 3.32 4.69
N GLN A 89 -16.96 2.02 4.40
CA GLN A 89 -15.88 1.16 4.90
C GLN A 89 -14.52 1.71 4.50
N HIS A 90 -14.40 2.24 3.28
CA HIS A 90 -13.16 2.78 2.79
C HIS A 90 -12.79 4.10 3.47
N TRP A 91 -13.68 5.10 3.41
CA TRP A 91 -13.37 6.42 3.94
C TRP A 91 -13.42 6.52 5.47
N VAL A 92 -13.96 5.52 6.18
CA VAL A 92 -13.89 5.42 7.65
C VAL A 92 -12.66 4.62 8.08
N LEU A 93 -12.43 3.43 7.51
CA LEU A 93 -11.42 2.52 8.04
C LEU A 93 -10.00 2.84 7.55
N THR A 94 -9.81 3.17 6.27
CA THR A 94 -8.47 3.42 5.73
C THR A 94 -7.74 4.57 6.43
N PRO A 95 -8.36 5.72 6.77
CA PRO A 95 -7.69 6.77 7.54
C PRO A 95 -7.28 6.36 8.95
N ILE A 96 -7.99 5.40 9.57
CA ILE A 96 -7.57 4.85 10.89
C ILE A 96 -6.19 4.21 10.76
N PHE A 97 -5.96 3.39 9.73
CA PHE A 97 -4.66 2.77 9.50
C PHE A 97 -3.56 3.80 9.24
N LEU A 98 -3.87 4.90 8.54
CA LEU A 98 -2.91 5.99 8.33
C LEU A 98 -2.54 6.69 9.66
N VAL A 99 -3.52 6.92 10.53
CA VAL A 99 -3.27 7.51 11.86
C VAL A 99 -2.51 6.53 12.76
N VAL A 100 -2.76 5.22 12.67
CA VAL A 100 -2.08 4.19 13.47
C VAL A 100 -0.62 3.98 13.04
N LEU A 101 -0.30 4.16 11.76
CA LEU A 101 1.03 3.89 11.21
C LEU A 101 2.18 4.59 11.95
N PRO A 102 2.12 5.91 12.26
CA PRO A 102 3.17 6.58 13.03
C PRO A 102 3.43 5.93 14.40
N PHE A 103 2.37 5.52 15.09
CA PHE A 103 2.49 4.87 16.41
C PHE A 103 3.13 3.49 16.27
N ALA A 104 2.75 2.71 15.26
CA ALA A 104 3.34 1.40 14.97
C ALA A 104 4.84 1.52 14.66
N LEU A 105 5.23 2.44 13.78
CA LEU A 105 6.63 2.64 13.40
C LEU A 105 7.48 3.21 14.56
N ALA A 106 6.99 4.18 15.29
CA ALA A 106 7.70 4.68 16.47
C ALA A 106 7.87 3.59 17.52
N ARG A 107 6.86 2.74 17.72
CA ARG A 107 6.94 1.61 18.64
C ARG A 107 7.93 0.54 18.18
N LEU A 108 8.05 0.33 16.90
CA LEU A 108 9.02 -0.59 16.31
C LEU A 108 10.46 -0.17 16.60
N VAL A 109 10.77 1.12 16.45
CA VAL A 109 12.14 1.63 16.53
C VAL A 109 12.51 2.14 17.94
N CYS A 110 11.54 2.45 18.78
CA CYS A 110 11.74 3.00 20.10
C CYS A 110 10.87 2.32 21.17
N LYS A 111 11.49 1.80 22.23
CA LYS A 111 10.81 1.09 23.31
C LYS A 111 9.80 1.95 24.05
N GLN A 112 10.19 3.17 24.37
CA GLN A 112 9.36 4.15 25.09
C GLN A 112 9.51 5.48 24.35
N PHE A 113 8.47 5.83 23.61
CA PHE A 113 8.42 7.10 22.90
C PHE A 113 7.43 8.03 23.60
N ASN A 114 7.89 9.21 23.96
CA ASN A 114 7.03 10.18 24.64
C ASN A 114 6.26 11.02 23.60
N TRP A 115 5.02 10.65 23.39
CA TRP A 115 4.12 11.32 22.45
C TRP A 115 3.64 12.70 22.93
N GLY A 116 3.70 12.98 24.24
CA GLY A 116 3.37 14.29 24.82
C GLY A 116 4.49 15.33 24.66
N THR A 117 5.31 15.21 23.61
CA THR A 117 6.39 16.14 23.30
C THR A 117 6.25 16.66 21.88
N ILE A 118 6.90 17.80 21.58
CA ILE A 118 6.97 18.34 20.24
C ILE A 118 7.59 17.35 19.24
N ARG A 119 8.52 16.52 19.70
CA ARG A 119 9.07 15.43 18.89
C ARG A 119 8.03 14.37 18.53
N GLY A 120 7.09 14.08 19.45
CA GLY A 120 5.98 13.18 19.16
C GLY A 120 5.13 13.68 18.00
N LEU A 121 4.75 14.95 18.06
CA LEU A 121 4.02 15.61 16.98
C LEU A 121 4.81 15.59 15.65
N MET A 122 6.10 15.94 15.71
CA MET A 122 6.96 15.93 14.51
C MET A 122 7.08 14.56 13.88
N VAL A 123 7.27 13.50 14.69
CA VAL A 123 7.33 12.11 14.17
C VAL A 123 6.00 11.71 13.55
N PHE A 124 4.89 12.11 14.17
CA PHE A 124 3.56 11.85 13.60
C PHE A 124 3.41 12.48 12.22
N LEU A 125 3.63 13.78 12.10
CA LEU A 125 3.54 14.50 10.82
C LEU A 125 4.54 13.95 9.79
N PHE A 126 5.78 13.73 10.20
CA PHE A 126 6.81 13.16 9.33
C PHE A 126 6.37 11.82 8.73
N VAL A 127 5.88 10.89 9.54
CA VAL A 127 5.48 9.56 9.05
C VAL A 127 4.28 9.65 8.13
N VAL A 128 3.24 10.43 8.50
CA VAL A 128 2.05 10.61 7.67
C VAL A 128 2.44 11.12 6.28
N PHE A 129 3.18 12.23 6.23
CA PHE A 129 3.53 12.85 4.96
C PHE A 129 4.57 12.05 4.17
N LEU A 130 5.55 11.41 4.83
CA LEU A 130 6.51 10.56 4.14
C LEU A 130 5.85 9.30 3.57
N ALA A 131 4.94 8.67 4.31
CA ALA A 131 4.16 7.53 3.81
C ALA A 131 3.34 7.91 2.58
N LEU A 132 2.69 9.07 2.59
CA LEU A 132 1.91 9.57 1.46
C LEU A 132 2.77 9.85 0.23
N GLN A 133 3.95 10.41 0.41
CA GLN A 133 4.90 10.65 -0.69
C GLN A 133 5.49 9.36 -1.24
N SER A 134 5.68 8.36 -0.38
CA SER A 134 6.11 7.01 -0.78
C SER A 134 5.08 6.30 -1.67
N VAL A 135 3.84 6.78 -1.68
CA VAL A 135 2.70 6.21 -2.41
C VAL A 135 2.44 6.94 -3.75
N ARG A 136 3.26 7.93 -4.09
CA ARG A 136 3.02 8.87 -5.21
C ARG A 136 3.13 8.26 -6.61
N THR A 137 3.87 7.19 -6.81
CA THR A 137 3.95 6.56 -8.13
C THR A 137 2.62 5.94 -8.54
N ASP A 138 2.31 5.91 -9.82
CA ASP A 138 0.99 5.54 -10.39
C ASP A 138 0.35 4.29 -9.78
N GLY A 139 1.16 3.32 -9.35
CA GLY A 139 0.66 2.11 -8.69
C GLY A 139 0.31 2.30 -7.20
N TYR A 140 0.95 3.24 -6.49
CA TYR A 140 0.79 3.39 -5.04
C TYR A 140 -0.45 4.17 -4.64
N TRP A 141 -0.87 5.17 -5.41
CA TRP A 141 -2.12 5.89 -5.15
C TRP A 141 -3.33 4.96 -5.15
N ARG A 142 -3.29 3.87 -5.91
CA ARG A 142 -4.31 2.82 -5.87
C ARG A 142 -4.49 2.27 -4.46
N SER A 143 -3.40 2.13 -3.68
CA SER A 143 -3.45 1.64 -2.29
C SER A 143 -4.25 2.53 -1.35
N PHE A 144 -4.50 3.78 -1.70
CA PHE A 144 -5.33 4.70 -0.92
C PHE A 144 -6.69 4.94 -1.54
N TRP A 145 -6.78 5.13 -2.86
CA TRP A 145 -8.01 5.51 -3.53
C TRP A 145 -8.91 4.33 -3.91
N CYS A 146 -8.35 3.14 -4.04
CA CYS A 146 -9.07 1.90 -4.31
C CYS A 146 -9.16 1.08 -3.01
N PHE A 147 -10.37 0.74 -2.58
CA PHE A 147 -10.58 -0.03 -1.35
C PHE A 147 -9.92 -1.39 -1.41
N ALA A 148 -10.13 -2.12 -2.51
CA ALA A 148 -9.53 -3.43 -2.73
C ALA A 148 -8.00 -3.40 -2.58
N ALA A 149 -7.36 -2.35 -3.10
CA ALA A 149 -5.92 -2.17 -2.98
C ALA A 149 -5.51 -1.75 -1.55
N ALA A 150 -6.28 -0.88 -0.89
CA ALA A 150 -6.00 -0.47 0.49
C ALA A 150 -6.00 -1.66 1.44
N VAL A 151 -7.00 -2.52 1.34
CA VAL A 151 -7.15 -3.72 2.19
C VAL A 151 -6.06 -4.75 1.91
N ASN A 152 -5.60 -4.85 0.65
CA ASN A 152 -4.59 -5.83 0.23
C ASN A 152 -3.15 -5.42 0.50
N TYR A 153 -2.84 -4.13 0.49
CA TYR A 153 -1.47 -3.67 0.55
C TYR A 153 -1.21 -2.76 1.74
N PHE A 154 -2.05 -1.74 1.95
CA PHE A 154 -1.80 -0.73 2.97
C PHE A 154 -2.13 -1.24 4.39
N TRP A 155 -3.32 -1.78 4.61
CA TRP A 155 -3.73 -2.27 5.93
C TRP A 155 -2.82 -3.38 6.47
N PRO A 156 -2.44 -4.42 5.68
CA PRO A 156 -1.51 -5.44 6.12
C PRO A 156 -0.16 -4.85 6.55
N MET A 157 0.36 -3.84 5.85
CA MET A 157 1.61 -3.21 6.23
C MET A 157 1.54 -2.57 7.61
N VAL A 158 0.48 -1.82 7.90
CA VAL A 158 0.30 -1.20 9.21
C VAL A 158 0.20 -2.26 10.31
N VAL A 159 -0.54 -3.35 10.07
CA VAL A 159 -0.66 -4.46 11.02
C VAL A 159 0.68 -5.16 11.24
N ILE A 160 1.45 -5.41 10.18
CA ILE A 160 2.79 -6.01 10.28
C ILE A 160 3.71 -5.13 11.15
N PHE A 161 3.73 -3.82 10.92
CA PHE A 161 4.56 -2.92 11.74
C PHE A 161 4.07 -2.81 13.20
N ALA A 162 2.77 -2.94 13.44
CA ALA A 162 2.23 -3.03 14.80
C ALA A 162 2.54 -4.37 15.48
N PHE A 163 2.68 -5.44 14.71
CA PHE A 163 2.98 -6.79 15.17
C PHE A 163 4.48 -6.99 15.52
N LEU A 164 5.40 -6.51 14.69
CA LEU A 164 6.84 -6.75 14.83
C LEU A 164 7.40 -6.42 16.23
N PRO A 165 6.95 -5.38 16.96
CA PRO A 165 7.39 -5.11 18.32
C PRO A 165 7.20 -6.25 19.32
N VAL A 166 6.35 -7.24 19.02
CA VAL A 166 6.13 -8.43 19.87
C VAL A 166 7.43 -9.22 20.06
N PHE A 167 8.31 -9.24 19.06
CA PHE A 167 9.58 -9.98 19.09
C PHE A 167 10.70 -9.26 19.82
N PHE A 168 10.55 -7.97 20.11
CA PHE A 168 11.58 -7.26 20.86
C PHE A 168 11.45 -7.54 22.36
N PRO A 169 12.59 -7.71 23.10
CA PRO A 169 12.59 -8.02 24.52
C PRO A 169 12.25 -6.79 25.36
N TRP A 170 11.20 -6.12 24.98
CA TRP A 170 10.68 -4.99 25.72
C TRP A 170 9.90 -5.52 26.92
N LYS A 171 10.18 -4.99 28.09
CA LYS A 171 9.42 -5.35 29.29
C LYS A 171 7.98 -4.88 29.10
N TRP A 172 7.15 -5.74 28.49
CA TRP A 172 5.72 -5.59 28.46
C TRP A 172 5.22 -5.82 29.89
N GLY A 173 4.93 -4.77 30.65
CA GLY A 173 4.33 -4.85 31.97
C GLY A 173 4.92 -5.88 32.94
N LYS A 174 4.91 -5.61 34.20
CA LYS A 174 5.39 -6.54 35.25
C LYS A 174 4.68 -7.89 35.10
N ALA A 175 5.44 -8.98 35.29
CA ALA A 175 4.95 -10.33 35.47
C ALA A 175 3.89 -10.31 36.60
N GLY A 176 2.62 -10.45 36.26
CA GLY A 176 1.54 -10.34 37.24
C GLY A 176 0.16 -10.25 36.61
N LEU A 177 0.07 -10.38 35.28
CA LEU A 177 -1.23 -10.47 34.62
C LEU A 177 -1.87 -11.83 35.00
N SER A 178 -2.97 -11.80 35.72
CA SER A 178 -3.76 -12.98 36.07
C SER A 178 -5.03 -13.07 35.21
N GLY A 179 -5.56 -14.27 35.10
CA GLY A 179 -6.85 -14.52 34.46
C GLY A 179 -6.92 -14.11 32.99
N TRP A 180 -8.03 -13.49 32.59
CA TRP A 180 -8.34 -13.14 31.19
C TRP A 180 -7.31 -12.18 30.55
N ARG A 181 -6.69 -11.30 31.32
CA ARG A 181 -5.64 -10.36 30.83
C ARG A 181 -4.40 -11.11 30.32
N LYS A 182 -4.06 -12.23 30.95
CA LYS A 182 -2.97 -13.10 30.48
C LYS A 182 -3.35 -13.72 29.13
N TRP A 183 -4.55 -14.26 29.02
CA TRP A 183 -5.08 -14.81 27.76
C TRP A 183 -5.10 -13.76 26.65
N LEU A 184 -5.67 -12.59 26.88
CA LEU A 184 -5.70 -11.50 25.90
C LEU A 184 -4.29 -11.10 25.45
N SER A 185 -3.33 -11.09 26.38
CA SER A 185 -1.94 -10.77 26.09
C SER A 185 -1.22 -11.80 25.21
N MET A 186 -1.75 -12.99 25.04
CA MET A 186 -1.26 -14.03 24.12
C MET A 186 -2.08 -14.08 22.84
N MET A 187 -3.40 -13.96 22.96
CA MET A 187 -4.30 -14.01 21.81
C MET A 187 -4.09 -12.85 20.82
N LEU A 188 -3.88 -11.63 21.33
CA LEU A 188 -3.64 -10.48 20.46
C LEU A 188 -2.38 -10.65 19.58
N PRO A 189 -1.19 -11.01 20.10
CA PRO A 189 -0.03 -11.34 19.26
C PRO A 189 -0.30 -12.48 18.28
N PHE A 190 -1.07 -13.49 18.66
CA PHE A 190 -1.43 -14.59 17.79
C PHE A 190 -2.27 -14.11 16.60
N ILE A 191 -3.35 -13.37 16.85
CA ILE A 191 -4.24 -12.83 15.81
C ILE A 191 -3.48 -11.87 14.88
N LEU A 192 -2.70 -10.95 15.45
CA LEU A 192 -1.86 -10.05 14.67
C LEU A 192 -0.83 -10.82 13.84
N GLY A 193 -0.29 -11.91 14.40
CA GLY A 193 0.62 -12.82 13.70
C GLY A 193 -0.05 -13.48 12.50
N VAL A 194 -1.23 -14.08 12.68
CA VAL A 194 -2.00 -14.70 11.59
C VAL A 194 -2.26 -13.69 10.48
N TYR A 195 -2.77 -12.53 10.84
CA TYR A 195 -3.03 -11.47 9.85
C TYR A 195 -1.76 -11.03 9.13
N SER A 196 -0.65 -10.85 9.86
CA SER A 196 0.63 -10.41 9.30
C SER A 196 1.27 -11.45 8.37
N GLY A 197 1.23 -12.74 8.76
CA GLY A 197 1.76 -13.83 7.93
C GLY A 197 0.90 -14.13 6.71
N TRP A 198 -0.38 -13.76 6.74
CA TRP A 198 -1.32 -13.94 5.63
C TRP A 198 -1.44 -12.69 4.73
N GLY A 199 -0.79 -11.57 5.11
CA GLY A 199 -1.03 -10.25 4.51
C GLY A 199 -0.32 -10.00 3.18
N SER A 200 0.93 -10.46 3.03
CA SER A 200 1.77 -10.13 1.86
C SER A 200 2.84 -11.18 1.63
N GLU A 201 2.90 -11.74 0.44
CA GLU A 201 3.90 -12.74 0.05
C GLU A 201 5.34 -12.24 0.28
N ALA A 202 5.66 -11.06 -0.21
CA ALA A 202 6.99 -10.47 -0.11
C ALA A 202 7.41 -10.24 1.34
N MET A 203 6.52 -9.67 2.17
CA MET A 203 6.82 -9.46 3.59
C MET A 203 6.93 -10.79 4.33
N THR A 204 6.09 -11.77 4.02
CA THR A 204 6.11 -13.07 4.70
C THR A 204 7.38 -13.83 4.38
N VAL A 205 7.80 -13.89 3.11
CA VAL A 205 9.07 -14.53 2.70
C VAL A 205 10.27 -13.82 3.33
N THR A 206 10.23 -12.49 3.45
CA THR A 206 11.32 -11.72 4.04
C THR A 206 11.37 -11.85 5.57
N LEU A 207 10.22 -11.73 6.23
CA LEU A 207 10.17 -11.65 7.69
C LEU A 207 10.29 -13.03 8.37
N LEU A 208 9.78 -14.09 7.77
CA LEU A 208 9.81 -15.42 8.39
C LEU A 208 11.24 -15.86 8.74
N PRO A 209 12.22 -15.87 7.81
CA PRO A 209 13.59 -16.21 8.13
C PRO A 209 14.23 -15.23 9.13
N LEU A 210 13.91 -13.93 9.04
CA LEU A 210 14.44 -12.94 9.98
C LEU A 210 13.92 -13.17 11.40
N ILE A 211 12.64 -13.51 11.57
CA ILE A 211 12.05 -13.84 12.88
C ILE A 211 12.70 -15.11 13.43
N ILE A 212 12.87 -16.15 12.61
CA ILE A 212 13.53 -17.40 13.02
C ILE A 212 14.95 -17.11 13.47
N CYS A 213 15.76 -16.43 12.66
CA CYS A 213 17.12 -16.04 13.02
C CYS A 213 17.18 -15.25 14.32
N TRP A 214 16.23 -14.32 14.52
CA TRP A 214 16.14 -13.54 15.74
C TRP A 214 15.82 -14.40 16.97
N LEU A 215 14.86 -15.30 16.87
CA LEU A 215 14.50 -16.22 17.97
C LEU A 215 15.66 -17.16 18.32
N VAL A 216 16.36 -17.69 17.31
CA VAL A 216 17.59 -18.50 17.48
C VAL A 216 18.67 -17.67 18.17
N TYR A 217 18.93 -16.44 17.71
CA TYR A 217 19.88 -15.54 18.34
C TYR A 217 19.56 -15.28 19.81
N LEU A 218 18.30 -15.02 20.15
CA LEU A 218 17.89 -14.83 21.54
C LEU A 218 18.16 -16.07 22.38
N LYS A 219 17.87 -17.25 21.84
CA LYS A 219 18.13 -18.53 22.53
C LYS A 219 19.62 -18.78 22.73
N LEU A 220 20.45 -18.54 21.72
CA LEU A 220 21.91 -18.66 21.79
C LEU A 220 22.52 -17.70 22.82
N LYS A 221 21.91 -16.51 23.00
CA LYS A 221 22.32 -15.54 24.05
C LYS A 221 21.74 -15.87 25.44
N GLY A 222 21.17 -17.04 25.64
CA GLY A 222 20.56 -17.44 26.92
C GLY A 222 19.34 -16.60 27.34
N LYS A 223 18.76 -15.82 26.43
CA LYS A 223 17.59 -15.00 26.75
C LYS A 223 16.31 -15.82 26.66
N ARG A 224 15.48 -15.74 27.68
CA ARG A 224 14.16 -16.40 27.67
C ARG A 224 13.24 -15.70 26.67
N VAL A 225 12.76 -16.45 25.68
CA VAL A 225 11.73 -16.00 24.74
C VAL A 225 10.37 -16.05 25.46
N SER A 226 9.64 -14.97 25.45
CA SER A 226 8.34 -14.90 26.13
C SER A 226 7.28 -15.72 25.41
N MET A 227 6.25 -16.19 26.14
CA MET A 227 5.10 -16.89 25.55
C MET A 227 4.37 -16.04 24.51
N ARG A 228 4.39 -14.71 24.65
CA ARG A 228 3.84 -13.78 23.64
C ARG A 228 4.58 -13.85 22.31
N CYS A 229 5.92 -13.91 22.37
CA CYS A 229 6.75 -14.07 21.17
C CYS A 229 6.42 -15.39 20.46
N TRP A 230 6.31 -16.48 21.21
CA TRP A 230 5.93 -17.78 20.66
C TRP A 230 4.52 -17.76 20.09
N SER A 231 3.55 -17.19 20.80
CA SER A 231 2.19 -17.04 20.31
C SER A 231 2.15 -16.24 19.01
N GLY A 232 2.85 -15.10 18.96
CA GLY A 232 2.97 -14.30 17.73
C GLY A 232 3.65 -15.07 16.59
N PHE A 233 4.72 -15.81 16.88
CA PHE A 233 5.43 -16.61 15.89
C PHE A 233 4.55 -17.72 15.31
N PHE A 234 3.85 -18.49 16.17
CA PHE A 234 2.92 -19.51 15.69
C PHE A 234 1.76 -18.93 14.90
N GLY A 235 1.22 -17.78 15.33
CA GLY A 235 0.23 -17.04 14.53
C GLY A 235 0.78 -16.67 13.16
N PHE A 236 2.01 -16.13 13.09
CA PHE A 236 2.64 -15.75 11.83
C PHE A 236 2.87 -16.97 10.92
N CYS A 237 3.33 -18.09 11.47
CA CYS A 237 3.49 -19.33 10.70
C CYS A 237 2.15 -19.86 10.17
N LEU A 238 1.09 -19.79 10.98
CA LEU A 238 -0.25 -20.19 10.53
C LEU A 238 -0.76 -19.29 9.41
N GLY A 239 -0.57 -17.97 9.53
CA GLY A 239 -0.91 -17.02 8.47
C GLY A 239 -0.10 -17.27 7.18
N ALA A 240 1.20 -17.52 7.30
CA ALA A 240 2.07 -17.91 6.19
C ALA A 240 1.59 -19.22 5.53
N PHE A 241 1.19 -20.18 6.33
CA PHE A 241 0.60 -21.43 5.81
C PHE A 241 -0.67 -21.16 4.98
N PHE A 242 -1.61 -20.35 5.48
CA PHE A 242 -2.80 -20.00 4.70
C PHE A 242 -2.45 -19.26 3.41
N LEU A 243 -1.44 -18.38 3.44
CA LEU A 243 -1.00 -17.64 2.26
C LEU A 243 -0.46 -18.56 1.17
N PHE A 244 0.46 -19.46 1.53
CA PHE A 244 1.17 -20.32 0.56
C PHE A 244 0.43 -21.61 0.21
N ALA A 245 -0.45 -22.11 1.10
CA ALA A 245 -1.30 -23.25 0.83
C ALA A 245 -2.53 -22.92 -0.03
N SER A 246 -2.78 -21.66 -0.33
CA SER A 246 -3.92 -21.26 -1.16
C SER A 246 -3.78 -21.78 -2.59
N PRO A 247 -4.76 -22.53 -3.11
CA PRO A 247 -4.77 -22.98 -4.50
C PRO A 247 -4.75 -21.80 -5.50
N ALA A 248 -5.29 -20.65 -5.08
CA ALA A 248 -5.31 -19.45 -5.90
C ALA A 248 -3.90 -18.92 -6.21
N LEU A 249 -2.92 -19.11 -5.33
CA LEU A 249 -1.55 -18.65 -5.56
C LEU A 249 -0.92 -19.33 -6.77
N GLY A 250 -1.04 -20.67 -6.86
CA GLY A 250 -0.57 -21.44 -8.02
C GLY A 250 -1.28 -21.04 -9.31
N ARG A 251 -2.61 -20.88 -9.27
CA ARG A 251 -3.40 -20.45 -10.44
C ARG A 251 -3.04 -19.04 -10.90
N ARG A 252 -2.76 -18.12 -9.98
CA ARG A 252 -2.29 -16.77 -10.33
C ARG A 252 -0.92 -16.79 -10.99
N ALA A 253 -0.01 -17.62 -10.53
CA ALA A 253 1.30 -17.77 -11.17
C ALA A 253 1.14 -18.23 -12.61
N VAL A 254 0.32 -19.24 -12.86
CA VAL A 254 0.01 -19.74 -14.22
C VAL A 254 -0.76 -18.70 -15.03
N GLY A 255 -1.86 -18.15 -14.50
CA GLY A 255 -2.72 -17.20 -15.19
C GLY A 255 -2.03 -15.88 -15.53
N SER A 256 -1.14 -15.37 -14.65
CA SER A 256 -0.37 -14.16 -14.93
C SER A 256 0.74 -14.43 -15.96
N ALA A 257 1.28 -15.63 -16.03
CA ALA A 257 2.18 -16.03 -17.11
C ALA A 257 1.42 -16.09 -18.44
N GLN A 258 0.25 -16.72 -18.46
CA GLN A 258 -0.60 -16.82 -19.67
C GLN A 258 -1.13 -15.47 -20.15
N ALA A 259 -1.62 -14.62 -19.25
CA ALA A 259 -2.15 -13.30 -19.61
C ALA A 259 -1.08 -12.31 -20.10
N ARG A 260 0.20 -12.62 -19.88
CA ARG A 260 1.34 -11.83 -20.36
C ARG A 260 2.07 -12.47 -21.52
N ALA A 261 1.70 -13.68 -21.87
CA ALA A 261 2.18 -14.34 -23.08
C ALA A 261 1.68 -13.54 -24.29
N LEU A 262 2.61 -12.92 -25.00
CA LEU A 262 2.32 -12.39 -26.31
C LEU A 262 2.32 -13.59 -27.27
N ASP A 263 1.19 -13.83 -27.89
CA ASP A 263 1.15 -14.83 -28.96
C ASP A 263 1.86 -14.27 -30.21
N VAL A 264 3.15 -14.56 -30.32
CA VAL A 264 3.95 -14.13 -31.45
C VAL A 264 3.74 -15.04 -32.68
N SER A 265 3.00 -16.15 -32.56
CA SER A 265 2.73 -17.07 -33.68
C SER A 265 1.88 -16.42 -34.79
N ALA A 266 1.12 -15.38 -34.41
CA ALA A 266 0.30 -14.60 -35.37
C ALA A 266 1.01 -13.33 -35.90
N MET A 267 2.26 -13.04 -35.47
CA MET A 267 3.00 -11.85 -35.88
C MET A 267 3.93 -12.16 -37.07
N SER A 268 4.07 -11.19 -37.99
CA SER A 268 5.08 -11.28 -39.04
C SER A 268 6.50 -11.18 -38.46
N PRO A 269 7.54 -11.71 -39.12
CA PRO A 269 8.93 -11.54 -38.68
C PRO A 269 9.35 -10.07 -38.52
N GLU A 270 8.78 -9.17 -39.34
CA GLU A 270 9.02 -7.73 -39.29
C GLU A 270 8.37 -7.09 -38.09
N ASP A 271 7.13 -7.49 -37.75
CA ASP A 271 6.44 -7.03 -36.52
C ASP A 271 7.15 -7.54 -35.26
N ILE A 272 7.66 -8.79 -35.28
CA ILE A 272 8.47 -9.34 -34.18
C ILE A 272 9.75 -8.52 -34.03
N SER A 273 10.44 -8.19 -35.12
CA SER A 273 11.67 -7.41 -35.10
C SER A 273 11.43 -6.00 -34.56
N ALA A 274 10.40 -5.29 -35.06
CA ALA A 274 10.00 -3.98 -34.60
C ALA A 274 9.53 -4.01 -33.12
N TYR A 275 8.89 -5.10 -32.71
CA TYR A 275 8.49 -5.30 -31.33
C TYR A 275 9.70 -5.51 -30.41
N VAL A 276 10.68 -6.31 -30.85
CA VAL A 276 11.92 -6.55 -30.10
C VAL A 276 12.76 -5.29 -29.96
N GLU A 277 12.88 -4.46 -31.01
CA GLU A 277 13.60 -3.18 -30.97
C GLU A 277 12.97 -2.18 -29.97
N ASN A 278 11.65 -2.25 -29.80
CA ASN A 278 10.91 -1.40 -28.84
C ASN A 278 10.77 -2.04 -27.45
N LEU A 279 11.39 -3.21 -27.23
CA LEU A 279 11.31 -3.87 -25.93
C LEU A 279 12.27 -3.24 -24.93
N THR A 280 11.71 -2.79 -23.82
CA THR A 280 12.49 -2.58 -22.61
C THR A 280 13.15 -3.90 -22.19
N PRO A 281 14.28 -3.90 -21.48
CA PRO A 281 14.91 -5.12 -20.96
C PRO A 281 13.94 -6.09 -20.28
N LYS A 282 12.89 -5.56 -19.66
CA LYS A 282 11.75 -6.28 -19.08
C LYS A 282 11.01 -7.18 -20.06
N LYS A 283 10.78 -6.68 -21.27
CA LYS A 283 10.03 -7.41 -22.29
C LYS A 283 10.90 -8.44 -23.01
N ILE A 284 12.20 -8.18 -23.17
CA ILE A 284 13.14 -9.08 -23.82
C ILE A 284 13.24 -10.43 -23.10
N HIS A 285 13.24 -10.43 -21.76
CA HIS A 285 13.25 -11.66 -20.98
C HIS A 285 11.90 -12.39 -20.89
N MET A 286 10.84 -11.80 -21.45
CA MET A 286 9.52 -12.43 -21.55
C MET A 286 9.34 -13.17 -22.91
N LEU A 287 10.29 -13.06 -23.81
CA LEU A 287 10.26 -13.75 -25.09
C LEU A 287 11.15 -14.97 -24.98
N VAL A 288 10.59 -16.16 -24.94
CA VAL A 288 11.25 -17.33 -25.40
C VAL A 288 10.63 -18.69 -25.30
N ASP A 289 10.75 -19.40 -26.08
CA ASP A 289 10.96 -20.67 -26.73
C ASP A 289 10.14 -20.63 -28.02
N GLY A 290 10.54 -21.35 -29.03
CA GLY A 290 9.90 -21.32 -30.35
C GLY A 290 8.43 -21.74 -30.40
N SER A 291 7.74 -21.75 -29.24
CA SER A 291 6.29 -21.96 -29.12
C SER A 291 5.50 -20.66 -29.11
N GLY A 292 6.18 -19.49 -29.05
CA GLY A 292 5.52 -18.20 -29.03
C GLY A 292 4.82 -17.85 -27.70
N VAL A 293 4.93 -18.67 -26.67
CA VAL A 293 4.33 -18.46 -25.36
C VAL A 293 5.40 -18.25 -24.31
N VAL A 294 5.36 -17.12 -23.61
CA VAL A 294 6.28 -16.86 -22.50
C VAL A 294 5.88 -17.69 -21.28
N ASN A 295 6.64 -18.71 -20.98
CA ASN A 295 6.45 -19.53 -19.80
C ASN A 295 7.51 -19.22 -18.73
N LEU A 296 7.17 -18.30 -17.81
CA LEU A 296 8.04 -17.99 -16.67
C LEU A 296 8.27 -19.17 -15.73
N GLN A 297 7.44 -20.21 -15.78
CA GLN A 297 7.60 -21.41 -14.96
C GLN A 297 8.73 -22.34 -15.46
N GLY A 298 9.13 -22.20 -16.72
CA GLY A 298 10.23 -22.96 -17.31
C GLY A 298 11.60 -22.31 -17.10
N ILE A 299 11.66 -21.06 -16.62
CA ILE A 299 12.93 -20.36 -16.43
C ILE A 299 13.55 -20.80 -15.08
N PRO A 300 14.76 -21.38 -15.09
CA PRO A 300 15.45 -21.74 -13.86
C PRO A 300 15.59 -20.54 -12.90
N LEU A 301 15.45 -20.77 -11.60
CA LEU A 301 15.45 -19.70 -10.57
C LEU A 301 16.69 -18.81 -10.64
N TRP A 302 17.83 -19.34 -11.04
CA TRP A 302 19.09 -18.60 -11.19
C TRP A 302 19.07 -17.61 -12.37
N GLU A 303 18.25 -17.85 -13.40
CA GLU A 303 18.09 -16.93 -14.52
C GLU A 303 17.24 -15.72 -14.17
N HIS A 304 16.43 -15.80 -13.11
CA HIS A 304 15.67 -14.65 -12.60
C HIS A 304 16.59 -13.49 -12.17
N ILE A 305 17.88 -13.72 -11.96
CA ILE A 305 18.86 -12.67 -11.66
C ILE A 305 18.97 -11.64 -12.80
N TYR A 306 18.68 -12.03 -14.02
CA TYR A 306 18.66 -11.11 -15.17
C TYR A 306 17.57 -10.05 -15.08
N PHE A 307 16.53 -10.26 -14.25
CA PHE A 307 15.51 -9.26 -13.96
C PHE A 307 15.96 -8.22 -12.90
N LEU A 308 17.12 -8.41 -12.29
CA LEU A 308 17.60 -7.53 -11.23
C LEU A 308 17.73 -6.05 -11.67
N PRO A 309 18.24 -5.72 -12.86
CA PRO A 309 18.30 -4.33 -13.32
C PRO A 309 16.92 -3.70 -13.43
N TYR A 310 15.95 -4.42 -13.97
CA TYR A 310 14.57 -3.97 -14.06
C TYR A 310 13.96 -3.80 -12.67
N LEU A 311 14.15 -4.78 -11.77
CA LEU A 311 13.68 -4.68 -10.40
C LEU A 311 14.31 -3.46 -9.68
N ALA A 312 15.60 -3.17 -9.95
CA ALA A 312 16.29 -2.03 -9.40
C ALA A 312 15.71 -0.70 -9.90
N GLU A 313 15.36 -0.62 -11.19
CA GLU A 313 14.71 0.54 -11.77
C GLU A 313 13.34 0.79 -11.16
N GLU A 314 12.48 -0.23 -11.07
CA GLU A 314 11.17 -0.14 -10.44
C GLU A 314 11.28 0.18 -8.93
N TYR A 315 12.22 -0.47 -8.24
CA TYR A 315 12.49 -0.17 -6.82
C TYR A 315 12.90 1.28 -6.64
N TRP A 316 13.81 1.78 -7.49
CA TRP A 316 14.24 3.17 -7.44
C TRP A 316 13.07 4.11 -7.76
N GLY A 317 12.32 3.85 -8.82
CA GLY A 317 11.13 4.62 -9.17
C GLY A 317 10.15 4.79 -8.01
N CYS A 318 9.96 3.71 -7.24
CA CYS A 318 9.01 3.67 -6.13
C CYS A 318 9.57 4.12 -4.78
N CYS A 319 10.86 3.87 -4.51
CA CYS A 319 11.49 4.07 -3.20
C CYS A 319 12.47 5.26 -3.17
N ASN A 320 12.63 6.01 -4.26
CA ASN A 320 13.61 7.10 -4.38
C ASN A 320 13.42 8.18 -3.31
N TYR A 321 12.18 8.64 -3.10
CA TYR A 321 11.92 9.71 -2.16
C TYR A 321 12.23 9.32 -0.69
N PRO A 322 11.70 8.22 -0.13
CA PRO A 322 12.07 7.80 1.22
C PRO A 322 13.57 7.44 1.32
N THR A 323 14.20 6.93 0.25
CA THR A 323 15.65 6.70 0.21
C THR A 323 16.43 8.01 0.30
N PHE A 324 16.02 9.03 -0.44
CA PHE A 324 16.65 10.35 -0.35
C PHE A 324 16.55 10.93 1.06
N ILE A 325 15.39 10.88 1.68
CA ILE A 325 15.20 11.32 3.08
C ILE A 325 16.07 10.50 4.04
N LEU A 326 16.20 9.19 3.82
CA LEU A 326 17.07 8.32 4.61
C LEU A 326 18.54 8.76 4.50
N LEU A 327 19.01 9.08 3.30
CA LEU A 327 20.39 9.57 3.08
C LEU A 327 20.63 10.93 3.77
N VAL A 328 19.68 11.86 3.70
CA VAL A 328 19.74 13.13 4.43
C VAL A 328 19.84 12.89 5.93
N LEU A 329 18.98 12.03 6.50
CA LEU A 329 19.01 11.72 7.93
C LEU A 329 20.30 10.98 8.34
N ALA A 330 20.83 10.11 7.49
CA ALA A 330 22.12 9.45 7.72
C ALA A 330 23.26 10.47 7.71
N GLY A 331 23.28 11.41 6.77
CA GLY A 331 24.25 12.52 6.72
C GLY A 331 24.18 13.40 7.98
N LEU A 332 22.99 13.80 8.40
CA LEU A 332 22.78 14.55 9.65
C LEU A 332 23.24 13.75 10.86
N THR A 333 23.00 12.44 10.90
CA THR A 333 23.45 11.55 11.99
C THR A 333 24.99 11.47 12.03
N LEU A 334 25.65 11.44 10.87
CA LEU A 334 27.11 11.46 10.78
C LEU A 334 27.69 12.80 11.24
N LEU A 335 27.07 13.90 10.87
CA LEU A 335 27.52 15.26 11.23
C LEU A 335 27.32 15.56 12.72
N LEU A 336 26.14 15.27 13.24
CA LEU A 336 25.76 15.59 14.61
C LEU A 336 26.26 14.58 15.63
N ARG A 337 26.60 13.36 15.20
CA ARG A 337 27.11 12.25 16.01
C ARG A 337 26.33 12.07 17.34
N PRO A 338 24.99 11.93 17.30
CA PRO A 338 24.21 11.73 18.51
C PRO A 338 24.62 10.45 19.23
N GLU A 339 24.20 10.28 20.48
CA GLU A 339 24.47 9.07 21.25
C GLU A 339 24.09 7.80 20.46
N HIS A 340 25.00 6.81 20.41
CA HIS A 340 24.85 5.56 19.68
C HIS A 340 24.71 5.71 18.13
N TRP A 341 25.20 6.81 17.53
CA TRP A 341 25.06 7.10 16.11
C TRP A 341 25.53 5.94 15.20
N LYS A 342 26.68 5.31 15.51
CA LYS A 342 27.20 4.16 14.71
C LYS A 342 26.20 3.01 14.67
N ARG A 343 25.65 2.65 15.83
CA ARG A 343 24.65 1.58 15.93
C ARG A 343 23.37 1.92 15.17
N ASN A 344 22.90 3.15 15.28
CA ASN A 344 21.69 3.59 14.61
C ASN A 344 21.84 3.60 13.10
N LEU A 345 23.03 4.00 12.59
CA LEU A 345 23.34 3.92 11.16
C LEU A 345 23.41 2.46 10.67
N VAL A 346 24.08 1.57 11.41
CA VAL A 346 24.13 0.15 11.06
C VAL A 346 22.72 -0.45 11.02
N LEU A 347 21.86 -0.12 11.99
CA LEU A 347 20.47 -0.60 11.98
C LEU A 347 19.67 -0.02 10.82
N ALA A 348 19.82 1.26 10.51
CA ALA A 348 19.14 1.88 9.37
C ALA A 348 19.60 1.27 8.03
N ALA A 349 20.91 1.04 7.88
CA ALA A 349 21.48 0.34 6.72
C ALA A 349 20.96 -1.10 6.63
N SER A 350 20.87 -1.82 7.76
CA SER A 350 20.29 -3.18 7.78
C SER A 350 18.82 -3.17 7.37
N MET A 351 18.03 -2.19 7.81
CA MET A 351 16.63 -2.04 7.39
C MET A 351 16.55 -1.74 5.89
N TYR A 352 17.45 -0.92 5.36
CA TYR A 352 17.52 -0.66 3.92
C TYR A 352 17.85 -1.94 3.12
N LEU A 353 18.78 -2.77 3.61
CA LEU A 353 19.07 -4.08 3.02
C LEU A 353 17.87 -5.04 3.10
N VAL A 354 17.12 -5.02 4.21
CA VAL A 354 15.87 -5.79 4.33
C VAL A 354 14.82 -5.31 3.34
N SER A 355 14.74 -4.00 3.08
CA SER A 355 13.89 -3.43 2.03
C SER A 355 14.24 -3.97 0.64
N TRP A 356 15.54 -4.03 0.31
CA TRP A 356 16.03 -4.67 -0.91
C TRP A 356 15.72 -6.17 -0.94
N GLY A 357 15.94 -6.90 0.15
CA GLY A 357 15.58 -8.31 0.26
C GLY A 357 14.08 -8.55 0.02
N CYS A 358 13.24 -7.66 0.54
CA CYS A 358 11.80 -7.68 0.29
C CYS A 358 11.48 -7.45 -1.19
N ALA A 359 12.14 -6.51 -1.85
CA ALA A 359 11.99 -6.29 -3.29
C ALA A 359 12.50 -7.50 -4.10
N CYS A 360 13.65 -8.06 -3.76
CA CYS A 360 14.20 -9.25 -4.42
C CYS A 360 13.31 -10.49 -4.30
N SER A 361 12.43 -10.57 -3.28
CA SER A 361 11.48 -11.68 -3.19
C SER A 361 10.52 -11.76 -4.39
N TYR A 362 10.30 -10.65 -5.08
CA TYR A 362 9.50 -10.63 -6.31
C TYR A 362 10.17 -11.30 -7.50
N LEU A 363 11.50 -11.51 -7.47
CA LEU A 363 12.18 -12.31 -8.50
C LEU A 363 11.73 -13.77 -8.50
N MET A 364 11.18 -14.24 -7.36
CA MET A 364 10.67 -15.62 -7.24
C MET A 364 9.24 -15.79 -7.79
N GLY A 365 8.61 -14.72 -8.25
CA GLY A 365 7.22 -14.72 -8.69
C GLY A 365 7.00 -13.91 -9.98
N ALA A 366 5.74 -13.58 -10.24
CA ALA A 366 5.38 -12.73 -11.35
C ALA A 366 5.98 -11.32 -11.21
N VAL A 367 6.31 -10.68 -12.34
CA VAL A 367 6.85 -9.31 -12.38
C VAL A 367 5.97 -8.36 -11.56
N PRO A 368 6.53 -7.69 -10.54
CA PRO A 368 5.75 -6.85 -9.65
C PRO A 368 5.26 -5.59 -10.37
N GLY A 369 4.02 -5.20 -10.12
CA GLY A 369 3.56 -3.84 -10.42
C GLY A 369 4.05 -2.86 -9.36
N ALA A 370 4.01 -1.56 -9.63
CA ALA A 370 4.48 -0.50 -8.71
C ALA A 370 3.90 -0.65 -7.28
N ILE A 371 2.63 -1.01 -7.13
CA ILE A 371 1.96 -1.22 -5.83
C ILE A 371 2.65 -2.27 -4.95
N SER A 372 3.37 -3.21 -5.56
CA SER A 372 4.10 -4.26 -4.86
C SER A 372 5.30 -3.72 -4.06
N PHE A 373 5.80 -2.53 -4.39
CA PHE A 373 6.93 -1.90 -3.69
C PHE A 373 6.51 -1.10 -2.45
N LEU A 374 5.23 -1.07 -2.09
CA LEU A 374 4.77 -0.44 -0.85
C LEU A 374 5.47 -1.01 0.41
N PRO A 375 5.60 -2.35 0.58
CA PRO A 375 6.34 -2.93 1.70
C PRO A 375 7.79 -2.49 1.79
N PRO A 376 8.62 -2.60 0.73
CA PRO A 376 9.99 -2.09 0.73
C PRO A 376 10.08 -0.61 1.12
N SER A 377 9.23 0.24 0.57
CA SER A 377 9.19 1.67 0.85
C SER A 377 8.93 1.95 2.34
N PHE A 378 7.97 1.27 2.95
CA PHE A 378 7.64 1.46 4.37
C PHE A 378 8.72 0.94 5.33
N ILE A 379 9.52 -0.04 4.92
CA ILE A 379 10.72 -0.45 5.68
C ILE A 379 11.73 0.71 5.69
N ILE A 380 11.90 1.43 4.56
CA ILE A 380 12.77 2.62 4.50
C ILE A 380 12.19 3.74 5.39
N VAL A 381 10.88 3.97 5.36
CA VAL A 381 10.23 4.94 6.26
C VAL A 381 10.51 4.60 7.73
N ALA A 382 10.47 3.32 8.11
CA ALA A 382 10.83 2.88 9.46
C ALA A 382 12.30 3.18 9.80
N ALA A 383 13.23 3.01 8.84
CA ALA A 383 14.64 3.39 9.01
C ALA A 383 14.81 4.92 9.16
N CYS A 384 14.04 5.71 8.41
CA CYS A 384 14.00 7.17 8.59
C CYS A 384 13.52 7.57 9.98
N VAL A 385 12.44 6.93 10.48
CA VAL A 385 11.93 7.18 11.85
C VAL A 385 12.99 6.82 12.89
N LEU A 386 13.71 5.69 12.71
CA LEU A 386 14.81 5.31 13.60
C LEU A 386 15.86 6.41 13.72
N LEU A 387 16.32 6.96 12.60
CA LEU A 387 17.31 8.03 12.61
C LEU A 387 16.72 9.33 13.19
N LEU A 388 15.53 9.73 12.75
CA LEU A 388 14.87 10.97 13.19
C LEU A 388 14.68 11.04 14.70
N VAL A 389 14.18 9.95 15.33
CA VAL A 389 13.94 9.93 16.79
C VAL A 389 15.23 9.94 17.60
N ASN A 390 16.34 9.58 16.99
CA ASN A 390 17.66 9.54 17.62
C ASN A 390 18.51 10.79 17.32
N LEU A 391 18.06 11.75 16.51
CA LEU A 391 18.70 13.06 16.34
C LEU A 391 18.52 13.87 17.63
N LYS A 392 19.51 13.79 18.52
CA LYS A 392 19.55 14.47 19.82
C LYS A 392 20.70 15.47 19.87
N GLY A 393 20.78 16.24 20.95
CA GLY A 393 21.80 17.27 21.16
C GLY A 393 21.31 18.67 20.79
N ARG A 394 22.21 19.66 20.89
CA ARG A 394 21.91 21.10 20.73
C ARG A 394 21.24 21.42 19.37
N PHE A 395 21.68 20.79 18.30
CA PHE A 395 21.16 20.99 16.94
C PHE A 395 20.16 19.92 16.51
N GLY A 396 19.93 18.89 17.33
CA GLY A 396 19.05 17.77 16.95
C GLY A 396 17.60 18.19 16.71
N LEU A 397 17.06 19.06 17.57
CA LEU A 397 15.68 19.56 17.41
C LEU A 397 15.53 20.47 16.20
N PRO A 398 16.37 21.50 15.97
CA PRO A 398 16.31 22.31 14.74
C PRO A 398 16.41 21.49 13.45
N CYS A 399 17.35 20.54 13.38
CA CYS A 399 17.48 19.66 12.21
C CYS A 399 16.23 18.78 12.02
N THR A 400 15.66 18.25 13.11
CA THR A 400 14.39 17.51 13.04
C THR A 400 13.27 18.39 12.49
N CYS A 401 13.14 19.64 12.99
CA CYS A 401 12.16 20.61 12.49
C CYS A 401 12.32 20.85 10.98
N MET A 402 13.55 21.13 10.53
CA MET A 402 13.83 21.38 9.11
C MET A 402 13.42 20.19 8.23
N VAL A 403 13.85 18.98 8.59
CA VAL A 403 13.49 17.76 7.81
C VAL A 403 11.98 17.56 7.79
N VAL A 404 11.30 17.72 8.92
CA VAL A 404 9.83 17.58 9.00
C VAL A 404 9.14 18.65 8.16
N LEU A 405 9.58 19.90 8.22
CA LEU A 405 9.01 20.99 7.42
C LEU A 405 9.17 20.73 5.91
N VAL A 406 10.34 20.22 5.48
CA VAL A 406 10.56 19.84 4.08
C VAL A 406 9.62 18.72 3.68
N VAL A 407 9.52 17.65 4.49
CA VAL A 407 8.65 16.50 4.19
C VAL A 407 7.18 16.91 4.18
N VAL A 408 6.72 17.70 5.14
CA VAL A 408 5.34 18.21 5.18
C VAL A 408 5.06 19.15 4.03
N GLY A 409 5.95 20.12 3.77
CA GLY A 409 5.79 21.09 2.68
C GLY A 409 5.74 20.41 1.31
N THR A 410 6.67 19.49 1.04
CA THR A 410 6.67 18.69 -0.19
C THR A 410 5.40 17.82 -0.27
N GLY A 411 5.00 17.19 0.83
CA GLY A 411 3.79 16.38 0.89
C GLY A 411 2.53 17.19 0.59
N MET A 412 2.39 18.38 1.16
CA MET A 412 1.26 19.26 0.87
C MET A 412 1.25 19.72 -0.60
N TYR A 413 2.41 20.11 -1.13
CA TYR A 413 2.55 20.48 -2.54
C TYR A 413 2.13 19.35 -3.49
N LEU A 414 2.41 18.10 -3.12
CA LEU A 414 2.09 16.92 -3.94
C LEU A 414 0.65 16.43 -3.77
N LEU A 415 0.05 16.66 -2.58
CA LEU A 415 -1.30 16.17 -2.27
C LEU A 415 -2.41 17.15 -2.65
N LEU A 416 -2.11 18.46 -2.64
CA LEU A 416 -3.12 19.48 -2.84
C LEU A 416 -3.74 19.45 -4.26
N PRO A 417 -2.95 19.35 -5.36
CA PRO A 417 -3.52 19.28 -6.70
C PRO A 417 -4.45 18.07 -6.88
N PRO A 418 -4.06 16.82 -6.53
CA PRO A 418 -4.95 15.68 -6.63
C PRO A 418 -6.22 15.79 -5.78
N ALA A 419 -6.15 16.44 -4.61
CA ALA A 419 -7.32 16.64 -3.76
C ALA A 419 -8.32 17.62 -4.41
N ILE A 420 -7.84 18.69 -5.02
CA ILE A 420 -8.65 19.66 -5.75
C ILE A 420 -9.31 18.97 -6.96
N GLU A 421 -8.52 18.24 -7.74
CA GLU A 421 -9.01 17.49 -8.89
C GLU A 421 -10.05 16.42 -8.50
N ALA A 422 -9.82 15.68 -7.41
CA ALA A 422 -10.78 14.71 -6.88
C ALA A 422 -12.11 15.37 -6.55
N HIS A 423 -12.08 16.60 -5.99
CA HIS A 423 -13.30 17.35 -5.70
C HIS A 423 -14.07 17.72 -6.98
N HIS A 424 -13.41 18.19 -8.00
CA HIS A 424 -14.03 18.47 -9.30
C HIS A 424 -14.54 17.20 -9.98
N TYR A 425 -13.78 16.13 -9.89
CA TYR A 425 -14.12 14.85 -10.51
C TYR A 425 -15.32 14.14 -9.87
N LYS A 426 -15.61 14.42 -8.60
CA LYS A 426 -16.77 13.87 -7.88
C LYS A 426 -18.09 14.14 -8.62
N LYS A 427 -18.27 15.35 -9.13
CA LYS A 427 -19.50 15.73 -9.88
C LYS A 427 -19.66 14.83 -11.11
N TYR A 428 -18.59 14.65 -11.86
CA TYR A 428 -18.57 13.77 -13.05
C TYR A 428 -18.92 12.32 -12.71
N GLU A 429 -18.36 11.78 -11.63
CA GLU A 429 -18.65 10.40 -11.20
C GLU A 429 -20.12 10.24 -10.79
N TYR A 430 -20.71 11.24 -10.14
CA TYR A 430 -22.15 11.22 -9.82
C TYR A 430 -23.03 11.30 -11.07
N GLU A 431 -22.70 12.15 -12.02
CA GLU A 431 -23.43 12.26 -13.30
C GLU A 431 -23.37 10.96 -14.09
N LYS A 432 -22.18 10.33 -14.13
CA LYS A 432 -21.97 9.03 -14.76
C LYS A 432 -22.81 7.93 -14.10
N PHE A 433 -22.81 7.89 -12.78
CA PHE A 433 -23.63 6.93 -12.02
C PHE A 433 -25.12 7.13 -12.26
N ALA A 434 -25.61 8.36 -12.18
CA ALA A 434 -26.99 8.70 -12.43
C ALA A 434 -27.43 8.32 -13.86
N GLU A 435 -26.56 8.49 -14.84
CA GLU A 435 -26.81 8.10 -16.23
C GLU A 435 -26.89 6.58 -16.40
N ILE A 436 -26.03 5.81 -15.72
CA ILE A 436 -26.12 4.34 -15.71
C ILE A 436 -27.49 3.90 -15.15
N GLU A 437 -27.88 4.43 -13.99
CA GLU A 437 -29.16 4.08 -13.37
C GLU A 437 -30.35 4.52 -14.22
N ARG A 438 -30.28 5.67 -14.89
CA ARG A 438 -31.31 6.15 -15.81
C ARG A 438 -31.49 5.19 -17.00
N GLN A 439 -30.40 4.79 -17.65
CA GLN A 439 -30.47 3.87 -18.80
C GLN A 439 -30.96 2.49 -18.38
N LYS A 440 -30.49 2.00 -17.21
CA LYS A 440 -30.97 0.75 -16.63
C LYS A 440 -32.45 0.77 -16.33
N ALA A 441 -32.97 1.85 -15.71
CA ALA A 441 -34.41 2.04 -15.45
C ALA A 441 -35.24 2.09 -16.73
N ALA A 442 -34.67 2.58 -17.83
CA ALA A 442 -35.26 2.53 -19.17
C ALA A 442 -35.16 1.16 -19.85
N GLY A 443 -34.66 0.12 -19.20
CA GLY A 443 -34.54 -1.23 -19.73
C GLY A 443 -33.37 -1.42 -20.70
N VAL A 444 -32.41 -0.48 -20.75
CA VAL A 444 -31.24 -0.58 -21.63
C VAL A 444 -30.29 -1.63 -21.07
N LYS A 445 -30.01 -2.67 -21.87
CA LYS A 445 -29.12 -3.77 -21.48
C LYS A 445 -27.64 -3.45 -21.67
N HIS A 446 -27.30 -2.67 -22.70
CA HIS A 446 -25.97 -2.18 -22.99
C HIS A 446 -25.90 -0.69 -22.79
N VAL A 447 -25.39 -0.29 -21.61
CA VAL A 447 -25.27 1.11 -21.23
C VAL A 447 -24.12 1.77 -21.98
N VAL A 448 -24.38 2.85 -22.68
CA VAL A 448 -23.38 3.66 -23.36
C VAL A 448 -23.29 5.01 -22.70
N LEU A 449 -22.11 5.31 -22.17
CA LEU A 449 -21.78 6.57 -21.55
C LEU A 449 -20.92 7.40 -22.51
N HIS A 450 -21.09 8.70 -22.49
CA HIS A 450 -20.21 9.62 -23.18
C HIS A 450 -19.42 10.44 -22.15
N ARG A 451 -18.13 10.60 -22.38
CA ARG A 451 -17.31 11.42 -21.50
C ARG A 451 -17.76 12.87 -21.63
N THR A 452 -18.26 13.43 -20.55
CA THR A 452 -18.73 14.83 -20.47
C THR A 452 -17.67 15.76 -19.89
N TRP A 453 -16.59 15.19 -19.35
CA TRP A 453 -15.51 15.92 -18.72
C TRP A 453 -14.22 15.75 -19.52
N PRO A 454 -13.41 16.80 -19.71
CA PRO A 454 -12.11 16.66 -20.35
C PRO A 454 -11.28 15.63 -19.59
N ALA A 455 -10.55 14.80 -20.34
CA ALA A 455 -9.64 13.85 -19.70
C ALA A 455 -8.68 14.64 -18.81
N PRO A 456 -8.62 14.33 -17.50
CA PRO A 456 -7.69 15.02 -16.62
C PRO A 456 -6.26 14.85 -17.13
N PRO A 457 -5.35 15.78 -16.84
CA PRO A 457 -3.93 15.65 -17.22
C PRO A 457 -3.38 14.31 -16.77
N LYS A 458 -2.55 13.67 -17.62
CA LYS A 458 -2.01 12.32 -17.36
C LYS A 458 -1.34 12.19 -15.99
N ASP A 459 -0.73 13.25 -15.50
CA ASP A 459 0.03 13.32 -14.25
C ASP A 459 -0.89 13.27 -13.01
N VAL A 460 -2.12 13.78 -13.13
CA VAL A 460 -3.16 13.74 -12.07
C VAL A 460 -4.05 12.51 -12.24
N LEU A 461 -4.25 12.08 -13.49
CA LEU A 461 -5.08 10.93 -13.85
C LEU A 461 -4.51 9.60 -13.39
N GLY A 462 -3.21 9.41 -13.40
CA GLY A 462 -2.57 8.21 -12.86
C GLY A 462 -3.05 7.92 -11.44
N MET A 463 -3.35 8.99 -10.68
CA MET A 463 -3.82 8.88 -9.30
C MET A 463 -5.31 8.54 -9.19
N ILE A 464 -6.17 9.12 -10.03
CA ILE A 464 -7.64 9.06 -9.83
C ILE A 464 -8.32 8.15 -10.84
N CYS A 465 -7.81 8.07 -12.07
CA CYS A 465 -8.52 7.49 -13.21
C CYS A 465 -7.84 6.28 -13.87
N SER A 466 -6.75 5.75 -13.32
CA SER A 466 -6.02 4.63 -13.92
C SER A 466 -6.85 3.34 -14.13
N MET A 467 -8.09 3.31 -13.66
CA MET A 467 -9.02 2.20 -13.77
C MET A 467 -10.44 2.68 -14.13
N GLU A 468 -10.54 3.71 -14.97
CA GLU A 468 -11.82 4.18 -15.47
C GLU A 468 -12.42 3.19 -16.48
N LEU A 469 -13.75 3.23 -16.63
CA LEU A 469 -14.43 2.49 -17.69
C LEU A 469 -13.86 2.88 -19.06
N GLY A 470 -13.74 1.91 -19.94
CA GLY A 470 -13.23 2.08 -21.30
C GLY A 470 -14.32 1.92 -22.36
N PRO A 471 -13.96 1.99 -23.65
CA PRO A 471 -14.92 1.81 -24.74
C PRO A 471 -15.36 0.35 -24.94
N ASP A 472 -14.51 -0.62 -24.58
CA ASP A 472 -14.80 -2.05 -24.73
C ASP A 472 -15.57 -2.58 -23.51
N PRO A 473 -16.84 -3.05 -23.67
CA PRO A 473 -17.66 -3.55 -22.56
C PRO A 473 -17.12 -4.86 -21.94
N GLU A 474 -16.33 -5.64 -22.68
CA GLU A 474 -15.74 -6.89 -22.19
C GLU A 474 -14.39 -6.68 -21.51
N ALA A 475 -13.74 -5.55 -21.77
CA ALA A 475 -12.46 -5.24 -21.15
C ALA A 475 -12.61 -4.89 -19.66
N TYR A 476 -11.56 -5.16 -18.90
CA TYR A 476 -11.46 -4.67 -17.54
C TYR A 476 -11.25 -3.12 -17.53
N PRO A 477 -11.97 -2.35 -16.68
CA PRO A 477 -12.85 -2.77 -15.58
C PRO A 477 -14.35 -2.89 -15.94
N ASN A 478 -14.76 -2.66 -17.19
CA ASN A 478 -16.15 -2.65 -17.62
C ASN A 478 -16.84 -4.00 -17.34
N SER A 479 -16.13 -5.11 -17.59
CA SER A 479 -16.61 -6.46 -17.30
C SER A 479 -16.96 -6.69 -15.82
N CYS A 480 -16.29 -6.00 -14.90
CA CYS A 480 -16.62 -6.04 -13.47
C CYS A 480 -17.80 -5.12 -13.13
N ALA A 481 -17.79 -3.90 -13.69
CA ALA A 481 -18.83 -2.92 -13.45
C ALA A 481 -20.21 -3.39 -13.93
N ARG A 482 -20.30 -4.05 -15.10
CA ARG A 482 -21.60 -4.57 -15.60
C ARG A 482 -22.27 -5.53 -14.62
N HIS A 483 -21.51 -6.38 -13.94
CA HIS A 483 -22.04 -7.29 -12.93
C HIS A 483 -22.61 -6.54 -11.73
N TYR A 484 -21.89 -5.51 -11.25
CA TYR A 484 -22.35 -4.67 -10.15
C TYR A 484 -23.64 -3.94 -10.49
N TYR A 485 -23.72 -3.33 -11.67
CA TYR A 485 -24.91 -2.60 -12.11
C TYR A 485 -26.04 -3.52 -12.61
N GLY A 486 -25.78 -4.80 -12.83
CA GLY A 486 -26.77 -5.76 -13.33
C GLY A 486 -27.20 -5.49 -14.76
N VAL A 487 -26.26 -5.12 -15.63
CA VAL A 487 -26.47 -4.87 -17.07
C VAL A 487 -25.63 -5.83 -17.91
N GLU A 488 -25.96 -6.00 -19.18
CA GLU A 488 -25.22 -6.91 -20.08
C GLU A 488 -23.88 -6.32 -20.53
N GLY A 489 -23.79 -4.99 -20.66
CA GLY A 489 -22.55 -4.30 -21.02
C GLY A 489 -22.55 -2.83 -20.59
N ILE A 490 -21.35 -2.29 -20.35
CA ILE A 490 -21.12 -0.86 -20.11
C ILE A 490 -19.96 -0.41 -20.96
N SER A 491 -20.11 0.71 -21.66
CA SER A 491 -19.03 1.34 -22.43
C SER A 491 -18.95 2.82 -22.12
N LEU A 492 -17.73 3.35 -22.00
CA LEU A 492 -17.46 4.77 -21.91
C LEU A 492 -16.76 5.24 -23.17
N LEU A 493 -17.50 5.94 -24.02
CA LEU A 493 -16.99 6.47 -25.28
C LEU A 493 -16.33 7.84 -25.07
N PRO A 494 -15.40 8.22 -25.96
CA PRO A 494 -14.85 9.57 -25.98
C PRO A 494 -15.95 10.65 -26.08
N GLU A 495 -15.62 11.86 -25.67
CA GLU A 495 -16.51 13.00 -25.84
C GLU A 495 -16.93 13.16 -27.30
N ILE A 496 -18.24 13.26 -27.55
CA ILE A 496 -18.73 13.66 -28.84
C ILE A 496 -18.38 15.14 -28.98
N LYS A 497 -17.38 15.46 -29.80
CA LYS A 497 -17.14 16.83 -30.22
C LYS A 497 -18.42 17.31 -30.90
N ARG A 498 -19.26 18.10 -30.19
CA ARG A 498 -20.30 18.82 -30.86
C ARG A 498 -19.63 19.66 -31.94
N PRO A 499 -20.08 19.59 -33.20
CA PRO A 499 -19.58 20.51 -34.21
C PRO A 499 -19.71 21.91 -33.64
N GLU A 500 -18.60 22.66 -33.59
CA GLU A 500 -18.63 24.06 -33.18
C GLU A 500 -19.74 24.70 -34.00
N ALA A 501 -20.81 25.19 -33.29
CA ALA A 501 -21.84 25.95 -33.94
C ALA A 501 -21.12 27.05 -34.71
N SER A 502 -21.20 27.00 -36.05
CA SER A 502 -20.46 27.91 -36.90
C SER A 502 -20.74 29.34 -36.44
N LYS A 503 -19.71 30.04 -35.99
CA LYS A 503 -19.77 31.46 -35.63
C LYS A 503 -20.01 32.35 -36.84
N ASP A 504 -20.37 31.78 -37.98
CA ASP A 504 -20.52 32.52 -39.26
C ASP A 504 -21.94 32.95 -39.53
N ALA A 505 -22.83 32.97 -38.53
CA ALA A 505 -24.25 33.39 -38.73
C ALA A 505 -24.54 34.80 -38.15
N THR A 506 -23.54 35.66 -37.97
CA THR A 506 -23.75 37.08 -37.64
C THR A 506 -22.79 37.99 -38.43
N GLY A 507 -22.98 37.94 -39.73
CA GLY A 507 -22.32 38.87 -40.65
C GLY A 507 -23.32 39.21 -41.78
N GLY A 508 -24.27 40.08 -41.52
CA GLY A 508 -25.16 40.56 -42.55
C GLY A 508 -26.29 41.39 -41.95
N GLU A 509 -26.02 42.60 -41.58
CA GLU A 509 -26.82 43.83 -41.91
C GLU A 509 -26.10 45.05 -41.32
#